data_1ae590ec4d43888eb0b004a6c3f3d917
#
_entry.id   1ae590ec4d43888eb0b004a6c3f3d917
#
_cell.length_a   1.000
_cell.length_b   1.000
_cell.length_c   1.000
_cell.angle_alpha   90.00
_cell.angle_beta   90.00
_cell.angle_gamma   90.00
#
_symmetry.space_group_name_H-M   'P 1'
#
loop_
_entity.id
_entity.type
_entity.pdbx_description
1 polymer ?
#
loop_
_entity_poly.entity_id
_entity_poly.type
_entity_poly.pdbx_seq_one_letter_code
_entity_poly.pdbx_strand_id
1 'polypeptide(L)'
;MIRRNWIAATLCCLPVLAPAQDLAPGTTASSASLTGIAQFDTDLDSGGSMRWAGGLAAGSLLRQVTPQFAAGLSLQYDFQQWSFDNPKAFGGVAPWRNVNQPQVGLTFIYAPTEDWTFVVSPSVSWAYESGASTGNAVEYGAVVIVTKDFSPTLSVGIGAAVFRQLAETRTFPFLAIDWKINDAWRLTNPFPAGPTGGAGLELRYTFGEGWETGFGGTYRSFDFRLDQGGPVPGGIGENTYIPLFFRLSRNIGKQAQVDFYAAALANGRLKVKNQDGNDLATDDYRTAPAVGLTLRYRF
;
A
#
# COMPACT_ATOMS: atom_id res chain seq x y z
N MET A 1 7.89 -15.27 -33.57
CA MET A 1 7.16 -15.28 -32.28
C MET A 1 8.03 -14.56 -31.27
N ILE A 2 7.84 -13.26 -31.10
CA ILE A 2 8.57 -12.43 -30.12
C ILE A 2 7.82 -12.58 -28.80
N ARG A 3 8.43 -13.21 -27.80
CA ARG A 3 7.89 -13.27 -26.44
C ARG A 3 7.94 -11.86 -25.85
N ARG A 4 6.79 -11.23 -25.71
CA ARG A 4 6.62 -9.94 -25.04
C ARG A 4 6.64 -10.18 -23.52
N ASN A 5 7.68 -9.69 -22.84
CA ASN A 5 7.75 -9.69 -21.37
C ASN A 5 6.92 -8.49 -20.87
N TRP A 6 5.71 -8.74 -20.42
CA TRP A 6 4.81 -7.74 -19.87
C TRP A 6 5.07 -7.50 -18.38
N ILE A 7 4.81 -6.31 -17.98
CA ILE A 7 5.32 -5.62 -16.80
C ILE A 7 4.17 -5.36 -15.82
N ALA A 8 4.35 -5.71 -14.56
CA ALA A 8 3.36 -5.55 -13.50
C ALA A 8 3.32 -4.11 -12.99
N ALA A 9 2.22 -3.40 -13.19
CA ALA A 9 1.91 -2.18 -12.44
C ALA A 9 1.32 -2.57 -11.09
N THR A 10 1.89 -2.06 -10.00
CA THR A 10 1.48 -2.42 -8.64
C THR A 10 0.91 -1.19 -7.94
N LEU A 11 -0.36 -1.23 -7.57
CA LEU A 11 -1.02 -0.21 -6.77
C LEU A 11 -1.57 -0.76 -5.46
N CYS A 12 -1.78 0.13 -4.47
CA CYS A 12 -2.37 -0.20 -3.17
C CYS A 12 -3.54 -1.16 -3.35
N CYS A 13 -3.49 -2.32 -2.70
CA CYS A 13 -4.50 -3.36 -2.75
C CYS A 13 -4.52 -4.26 -4.00
N LEU A 14 -3.61 -4.06 -4.95
CA LEU A 14 -3.51 -5.01 -6.04
C LEU A 14 -2.46 -6.08 -5.69
N PRO A 15 -2.82 -7.36 -5.78
CA PRO A 15 -1.80 -8.41 -5.85
C PRO A 15 -0.84 -8.06 -6.97
N VAL A 16 0.44 -8.43 -6.82
CA VAL A 16 1.40 -8.32 -7.92
C VAL A 16 0.74 -8.87 -9.16
N LEU A 17 0.33 -7.99 -10.06
CA LEU A 17 -0.14 -8.41 -11.37
C LEU A 17 1.07 -9.01 -12.08
N ALA A 18 1.30 -10.31 -11.89
CA ALA A 18 1.95 -11.07 -12.95
C ALA A 18 1.18 -10.71 -14.23
N PRO A 19 1.84 -10.48 -15.36
CA PRO A 19 1.16 -10.03 -16.56
C PRO A 19 0.00 -10.99 -16.86
N ALA A 20 -1.22 -10.52 -16.64
CA ALA A 20 -2.42 -11.31 -16.90
C ALA A 20 -2.46 -11.81 -18.36
N GLN A 21 -1.71 -11.14 -19.23
CA GLN A 21 -1.61 -11.49 -20.65
C GLN A 21 -0.64 -12.65 -20.95
N ASP A 22 0.24 -13.03 -20.02
CA ASP A 22 1.13 -14.19 -20.18
C ASP A 22 0.50 -15.50 -19.64
N LEU A 23 -0.64 -15.40 -18.96
CA LEU A 23 -1.36 -16.56 -18.49
C LEU A 23 -2.29 -17.10 -19.59
N ALA A 24 -2.21 -18.40 -19.86
CA ALA A 24 -3.19 -19.04 -20.73
C ALA A 24 -4.58 -18.99 -20.10
N PRO A 25 -5.67 -18.87 -20.90
CA PRO A 25 -7.03 -18.94 -20.37
C PRO A 25 -7.23 -20.19 -19.51
N GLY A 26 -7.86 -20.00 -18.34
CA GLY A 26 -8.05 -21.07 -17.34
C GLY A 26 -6.91 -21.19 -16.31
N THR A 27 -5.76 -20.57 -16.54
CA THR A 27 -4.63 -20.58 -15.58
C THR A 27 -4.92 -19.66 -14.40
N THR A 28 -4.47 -20.08 -13.22
CA THR A 28 -4.54 -19.30 -11.98
C THR A 28 -3.13 -19.02 -11.48
N ALA A 29 -2.84 -17.77 -11.19
CA ALA A 29 -1.64 -17.34 -10.46
C ALA A 29 -2.02 -17.00 -9.02
N SER A 30 -1.20 -17.39 -8.07
CA SER A 30 -1.39 -17.06 -6.65
C SER A 30 -0.12 -16.52 -6.03
N SER A 31 -0.27 -15.64 -5.06
CA SER A 31 0.85 -15.08 -4.31
C SER A 31 0.49 -14.84 -2.86
N ALA A 32 1.52 -14.86 -2.02
CA ALA A 32 1.43 -14.43 -0.64
C ALA A 32 2.60 -13.53 -0.29
N SER A 33 2.38 -12.60 0.63
CA SER A 33 3.43 -11.75 1.19
C SER A 33 3.25 -11.55 2.68
N LEU A 34 4.37 -11.41 3.37
CA LEU A 34 4.42 -11.05 4.78
C LEU A 34 5.43 -9.93 4.96
N THR A 35 5.01 -8.84 5.56
CA THR A 35 5.84 -7.66 5.83
C THR A 35 5.88 -7.38 7.32
N GLY A 36 7.07 -7.14 7.86
CA GLY A 36 7.28 -6.49 9.15
C GLY A 36 7.83 -5.09 8.94
N ILE A 37 7.39 -4.12 9.74
CA ILE A 37 7.84 -2.73 9.67
C ILE A 37 7.99 -2.16 11.07
N ALA A 38 8.98 -1.30 11.27
CA ALA A 38 9.17 -0.53 12.48
C ALA A 38 9.56 0.92 12.14
N GLN A 39 8.80 1.86 12.68
CA GLN A 39 9.17 3.26 12.75
C GLN A 39 9.79 3.53 14.12
N PHE A 40 10.97 4.13 14.13
CA PHE A 40 11.68 4.48 15.35
C PHE A 40 11.09 5.73 16.01
N ASP A 41 11.52 6.00 17.24
CA ASP A 41 11.07 7.17 17.99
C ASP A 41 11.27 8.46 17.18
N THR A 42 10.26 9.30 17.20
CA THR A 42 10.28 10.63 16.60
C THR A 42 9.54 11.63 17.48
N ASP A 43 10.05 12.88 17.51
CA ASP A 43 9.44 13.95 18.27
C ASP A 43 8.15 14.44 17.61
N LEU A 44 7.18 14.77 18.44
CA LEU A 44 5.97 15.51 18.08
C LEU A 44 6.23 17.01 18.22
N ASP A 45 5.72 17.81 17.30
CA ASP A 45 5.99 19.25 17.26
C ASP A 45 5.47 19.98 18.50
N SER A 46 4.32 19.55 19.04
CA SER A 46 3.77 20.11 20.29
C SER A 46 4.47 19.58 21.56
N GLY A 47 5.36 18.60 21.42
CA GLY A 47 6.12 17.95 22.49
C GLY A 47 5.62 16.54 22.80
N GLY A 48 6.55 15.73 23.28
CA GLY A 48 6.44 14.29 23.42
C GLY A 48 7.01 13.57 22.21
N SER A 49 6.88 12.25 22.17
CA SER A 49 7.36 11.42 21.08
C SER A 49 6.42 10.26 20.75
N MET A 50 6.64 9.64 19.59
CA MET A 50 5.90 8.46 19.18
C MET A 50 6.75 7.50 18.37
N ARG A 51 6.37 6.23 18.40
CA ARG A 51 6.88 5.16 17.54
C ARG A 51 5.77 4.17 17.25
N TRP A 52 5.94 3.38 16.19
CA TRP A 52 5.06 2.24 15.96
C TRP A 52 5.81 1.10 15.25
N ALA A 53 5.29 -0.10 15.43
CA ALA A 53 5.72 -1.29 14.69
C ALA A 53 4.48 -2.06 14.26
N GLY A 54 4.60 -2.83 13.18
CA GLY A 54 3.47 -3.58 12.68
C GLY A 54 3.83 -4.63 11.65
N GLY A 55 2.82 -5.25 11.12
CA GLY A 55 2.92 -6.28 10.11
C GLY A 55 1.76 -6.25 9.14
N LEU A 56 2.07 -6.64 7.91
CA LEU A 56 1.10 -6.78 6.82
C LEU A 56 1.21 -8.18 6.25
N ALA A 57 0.12 -8.94 6.30
CA ALA A 57 -0.03 -10.20 5.59
C ALA A 57 -0.99 -10.00 4.41
N ALA A 58 -0.61 -10.44 3.22
CA ALA A 58 -1.46 -10.35 2.05
C ALA A 58 -1.39 -11.64 1.20
N GLY A 59 -2.52 -11.98 0.59
CA GLY A 59 -2.63 -13.10 -0.33
C GLY A 59 -3.52 -12.74 -1.51
N SER A 60 -3.25 -13.33 -2.66
CA SER A 60 -4.04 -13.09 -3.86
C SER A 60 -4.13 -14.30 -4.76
N LEU A 61 -5.24 -14.35 -5.49
CA LEU A 61 -5.51 -15.28 -6.58
C LEU A 61 -5.93 -14.46 -7.79
N LEU A 62 -5.36 -14.73 -8.95
CA LEU A 62 -5.76 -14.12 -10.23
C LEU A 62 -5.94 -15.23 -11.25
N ARG A 63 -7.12 -15.30 -11.86
CA ARG A 63 -7.46 -16.28 -12.91
C ARG A 63 -7.63 -15.60 -14.24
N GLN A 64 -6.91 -16.06 -15.25
CA GLN A 64 -7.16 -15.69 -16.63
C GLN A 64 -8.42 -16.42 -17.12
N VAL A 65 -9.49 -15.67 -17.38
CA VAL A 65 -10.79 -16.24 -17.79
C VAL A 65 -10.86 -16.37 -19.31
N THR A 66 -10.49 -15.30 -20.02
CA THR A 66 -10.33 -15.27 -21.49
C THR A 66 -8.99 -14.62 -21.83
N PRO A 67 -8.54 -14.64 -23.11
CA PRO A 67 -7.31 -13.93 -23.48
C PRO A 67 -7.30 -12.44 -23.12
N GLN A 68 -8.48 -11.81 -23.03
CA GLN A 68 -8.63 -10.37 -22.76
C GLN A 68 -9.07 -10.06 -21.31
N PHE A 69 -9.51 -11.07 -20.55
CA PHE A 69 -10.11 -10.82 -19.25
C PHE A 69 -9.56 -11.73 -18.15
N ALA A 70 -9.13 -11.11 -17.06
CA ALA A 70 -8.76 -11.80 -15.82
C ALA A 70 -9.55 -11.25 -14.63
N ALA A 71 -9.83 -12.12 -13.66
CA ALA A 71 -10.49 -11.77 -12.41
C ALA A 71 -9.71 -12.36 -11.23
N GLY A 72 -9.67 -11.63 -10.13
CA GLY A 72 -8.92 -12.02 -8.94
C GLY A 72 -9.60 -11.67 -7.65
N LEU A 73 -9.09 -12.30 -6.58
CA LEU A 73 -9.45 -12.06 -5.19
C LEU A 73 -8.19 -11.73 -4.42
N SER A 74 -8.27 -10.78 -3.50
CA SER A 74 -7.21 -10.45 -2.55
C SER A 74 -7.72 -10.39 -1.12
N LEU A 75 -6.87 -10.82 -0.20
CA LEU A 75 -7.06 -10.72 1.24
C LEU A 75 -5.85 -10.02 1.80
N GLN A 76 -6.05 -9.11 2.73
CA GLN A 76 -4.99 -8.39 3.41
C GLN A 76 -5.35 -8.18 4.88
N TYR A 77 -4.36 -8.21 5.75
CA TYR A 77 -4.47 -7.86 7.15
C TYR A 77 -3.27 -7.01 7.55
N ASP A 78 -3.52 -5.75 7.92
CA ASP A 78 -2.54 -4.82 8.49
C ASP A 78 -2.77 -4.71 9.99
N PHE A 79 -1.69 -4.79 10.75
CA PHE A 79 -1.69 -4.63 12.20
C PHE A 79 -0.59 -3.65 12.59
N GLN A 80 -0.91 -2.68 13.45
CA GLN A 80 0.02 -1.68 13.93
C GLN A 80 -0.10 -1.52 15.45
N GLN A 81 1.04 -1.50 16.11
CA GLN A 81 1.15 -1.22 17.54
C GLN A 81 1.89 0.11 17.74
N TRP A 82 1.22 1.06 18.38
CA TRP A 82 1.68 2.41 18.61
C TRP A 82 2.10 2.61 20.06
N SER A 83 3.11 3.43 20.25
CA SER A 83 3.61 3.84 21.55
C SER A 83 3.86 5.34 21.53
N PHE A 84 3.31 6.06 22.51
CA PHE A 84 3.46 7.50 22.69
C PHE A 84 4.07 7.78 24.06
N ASP A 85 4.94 8.78 24.11
CA ASP A 85 5.48 9.32 25.36
C ASP A 85 5.08 10.78 25.48
N ASN A 86 4.20 11.08 26.45
CA ASN A 86 3.72 12.42 26.80
C ASN A 86 3.30 13.29 25.60
N PRO A 87 2.39 12.82 24.71
CA PRO A 87 1.97 13.54 23.50
C PRO A 87 1.11 14.75 23.83
N LYS A 88 1.72 15.92 23.88
CA LYS A 88 1.12 17.16 24.43
C LYS A 88 -0.17 17.61 23.73
N ALA A 89 -0.21 17.54 22.39
CA ALA A 89 -1.39 17.89 21.62
C ALA A 89 -2.61 17.03 21.96
N PHE A 90 -2.40 15.83 22.49
CA PHE A 90 -3.43 14.87 22.87
C PHE A 90 -3.63 14.80 24.40
N GLY A 91 -3.29 15.88 25.13
CA GLY A 91 -3.45 15.97 26.59
C GLY A 91 -2.47 15.09 27.41
N GLY A 92 -1.34 14.69 26.82
CA GLY A 92 -0.34 13.84 27.47
C GLY A 92 -0.75 12.35 27.55
N VAL A 93 -1.85 11.95 26.91
CA VAL A 93 -2.35 10.58 26.89
C VAL A 93 -2.25 10.03 25.48
N ALA A 94 -1.82 8.77 25.33
CA ALA A 94 -1.78 8.09 24.02
C ALA A 94 -3.15 8.15 23.35
N PRO A 95 -3.28 8.74 22.16
CA PRO A 95 -4.58 8.89 21.48
C PRO A 95 -5.12 7.55 20.94
N TRP A 96 -4.24 6.59 20.66
CA TRP A 96 -4.56 5.20 20.27
C TRP A 96 -3.38 4.27 20.52
N ARG A 97 -3.58 2.96 20.35
CA ARG A 97 -2.53 1.95 20.61
C ARG A 97 -2.43 0.88 19.53
N ASN A 98 -3.44 0.04 19.38
CA ASN A 98 -3.41 -1.13 18.50
C ASN A 98 -4.42 -0.95 17.36
N VAL A 99 -3.94 -0.79 16.14
CA VAL A 99 -4.79 -0.59 14.95
C VAL A 99 -4.78 -1.85 14.11
N ASN A 100 -5.96 -2.27 13.65
CA ASN A 100 -6.18 -3.43 12.81
C ASN A 100 -6.90 -3.01 11.54
N GLN A 101 -6.50 -3.58 10.39
CA GLN A 101 -7.16 -3.31 9.12
C GLN A 101 -7.23 -4.59 8.25
N PRO A 102 -8.19 -5.49 8.52
CA PRO A 102 -8.53 -6.54 7.56
C PRO A 102 -9.20 -5.95 6.31
N GLN A 103 -8.88 -6.52 5.16
CA GLN A 103 -9.39 -6.08 3.86
C GLN A 103 -9.65 -7.26 2.94
N VAL A 104 -10.71 -7.15 2.15
CA VAL A 104 -11.06 -8.06 1.05
C VAL A 104 -11.21 -7.22 -0.21
N GLY A 105 -10.60 -7.67 -1.32
CA GLY A 105 -10.67 -6.99 -2.60
C GLY A 105 -10.91 -7.95 -3.75
N LEU A 106 -11.54 -7.45 -4.79
CA LEU A 106 -11.62 -8.09 -6.09
C LEU A 106 -10.76 -7.30 -7.08
N THR A 107 -10.31 -7.96 -8.13
CA THR A 107 -9.57 -7.33 -9.22
C THR A 107 -10.11 -7.82 -10.54
N PHE A 108 -10.43 -6.89 -11.43
CA PHE A 108 -10.86 -7.16 -12.80
C PHE A 108 -9.88 -6.47 -13.74
N ILE A 109 -9.33 -7.25 -14.68
CA ILE A 109 -8.39 -6.77 -15.68
C ILE A 109 -9.01 -7.04 -17.05
N TYR A 110 -9.09 -6.01 -17.87
CA TYR A 110 -9.61 -6.11 -19.23
C TYR A 110 -8.64 -5.47 -20.21
N ALA A 111 -8.14 -6.27 -21.14
CA ALA A 111 -7.23 -5.84 -22.20
C ALA A 111 -7.90 -6.08 -23.56
N PRO A 112 -8.72 -5.12 -24.06
CA PRO A 112 -9.44 -5.27 -25.34
C PRO A 112 -8.52 -5.38 -26.55
N THR A 113 -7.35 -4.75 -26.46
CA THR A 113 -6.31 -4.78 -27.48
C THR A 113 -4.96 -5.09 -26.83
N GLU A 114 -3.93 -5.27 -27.63
CA GLU A 114 -2.56 -5.48 -27.14
C GLU A 114 -1.97 -4.25 -26.45
N ASP A 115 -2.51 -3.06 -26.70
CA ASP A 115 -1.95 -1.80 -26.19
C ASP A 115 -2.69 -1.24 -24.98
N TRP A 116 -3.94 -1.61 -24.74
CA TRP A 116 -4.75 -1.02 -23.68
C TRP A 116 -5.07 -2.02 -22.57
N THR A 117 -4.88 -1.59 -21.34
CA THR A 117 -5.27 -2.37 -20.16
C THR A 117 -6.12 -1.50 -19.22
N PHE A 118 -7.25 -2.02 -18.82
CA PHE A 118 -8.18 -1.46 -17.86
C PHE A 118 -8.18 -2.34 -16.62
N VAL A 119 -8.02 -1.73 -15.43
CA VAL A 119 -8.07 -2.43 -14.16
C VAL A 119 -9.09 -1.75 -13.26
N VAL A 120 -9.96 -2.55 -12.67
CA VAL A 120 -10.90 -2.11 -11.63
C VAL A 120 -10.76 -3.02 -10.43
N SER A 121 -10.45 -2.43 -9.26
CA SER A 121 -10.22 -3.18 -8.03
C SER A 121 -11.06 -2.63 -6.89
N PRO A 122 -12.32 -3.07 -6.76
CA PRO A 122 -13.15 -2.76 -5.59
C PRO A 122 -12.65 -3.50 -4.35
N SER A 123 -12.75 -2.84 -3.19
CA SER A 123 -12.40 -3.45 -1.90
C SER A 123 -13.24 -2.91 -0.76
N VAL A 124 -13.31 -3.71 0.30
CA VAL A 124 -13.88 -3.37 1.60
C VAL A 124 -12.84 -3.66 2.67
N SER A 125 -12.67 -2.74 3.60
CA SER A 125 -11.80 -2.88 4.76
C SER A 125 -12.52 -2.44 6.03
N TRP A 126 -11.97 -2.87 7.16
CA TRP A 126 -12.38 -2.47 8.50
C TRP A 126 -11.16 -1.91 9.21
N ALA A 127 -11.06 -0.59 9.32
CA ALA A 127 -9.93 0.07 9.96
C ALA A 127 -10.32 0.50 11.38
N TYR A 128 -9.74 -0.12 12.40
CA TYR A 128 -10.15 0.08 13.79
C TYR A 128 -9.04 -0.14 14.81
N GLU A 129 -9.09 0.64 15.89
CA GLU A 129 -8.36 0.36 17.11
C GLU A 129 -9.02 -0.80 17.87
N SER A 130 -8.24 -1.62 18.56
CA SER A 130 -8.76 -2.69 19.43
C SER A 130 -9.68 -2.08 20.50
N GLY A 131 -10.93 -2.58 20.61
CA GLY A 131 -11.98 -2.01 21.45
C GLY A 131 -12.98 -1.10 20.72
N ALA A 132 -12.72 -0.75 19.45
CA ALA A 132 -13.66 0.01 18.65
C ALA A 132 -14.83 -0.85 18.14
N SER A 133 -15.94 -0.18 17.78
CA SER A 133 -17.07 -0.82 17.09
C SER A 133 -16.69 -1.10 15.62
N THR A 134 -16.52 -2.37 15.27
CA THR A 134 -16.16 -2.79 13.91
C THR A 134 -17.25 -2.46 12.87
N GLY A 135 -18.52 -2.41 13.26
CA GLY A 135 -19.62 -2.00 12.38
C GLY A 135 -19.50 -0.56 11.90
N ASN A 136 -18.87 0.32 12.70
CA ASN A 136 -18.64 1.72 12.36
C ASN A 136 -17.24 1.98 11.76
N ALA A 137 -16.46 0.93 11.50
CA ALA A 137 -15.10 0.98 11.00
C ALA A 137 -14.99 0.57 9.51
N VAL A 138 -16.11 0.41 8.84
CA VAL A 138 -16.16 -0.05 7.44
C VAL A 138 -15.73 1.07 6.50
N GLU A 139 -14.80 0.74 5.63
CA GLU A 139 -14.38 1.55 4.49
C GLU A 139 -14.57 0.73 3.21
N TYR A 140 -14.95 1.39 2.12
CA TYR A 140 -15.11 0.73 0.84
C TYR A 140 -14.83 1.68 -0.31
N GLY A 141 -14.42 1.11 -1.42
CA GLY A 141 -14.11 1.89 -2.61
C GLY A 141 -13.55 1.05 -3.73
N ALA A 142 -12.91 1.72 -4.66
CA ALA A 142 -12.25 1.07 -5.77
C ALA A 142 -11.02 1.84 -6.24
N VAL A 143 -10.07 1.11 -6.79
CA VAL A 143 -9.00 1.64 -7.62
C VAL A 143 -9.34 1.36 -9.07
N VAL A 144 -9.24 2.39 -9.91
CA VAL A 144 -9.43 2.28 -11.37
C VAL A 144 -8.15 2.75 -12.04
N ILE A 145 -7.67 1.98 -13.03
CA ILE A 145 -6.46 2.29 -13.78
C ILE A 145 -6.73 2.05 -15.26
N VAL A 146 -6.20 2.94 -16.07
CA VAL A 146 -6.14 2.77 -17.54
C VAL A 146 -4.71 3.01 -17.96
N THR A 147 -4.10 2.02 -18.60
CA THR A 147 -2.75 2.12 -19.17
C THR A 147 -2.76 1.89 -20.66
N LYS A 148 -1.81 2.54 -21.32
CA LYS A 148 -1.50 2.31 -22.73
C LYS A 148 -0.02 1.97 -22.88
N ASP A 149 0.25 0.95 -23.66
CA ASP A 149 1.59 0.57 -24.07
C ASP A 149 2.01 1.38 -25.28
N PHE A 150 2.98 2.26 -25.10
CA PHE A 150 3.54 3.09 -26.17
C PHE A 150 4.67 2.37 -26.90
N SER A 151 5.29 1.41 -26.23
CA SER A 151 6.34 0.55 -26.79
C SER A 151 6.47 -0.73 -25.95
N PRO A 152 7.25 -1.72 -26.37
CA PRO A 152 7.54 -2.92 -25.56
C PRO A 152 8.24 -2.64 -24.23
N THR A 153 8.72 -1.42 -24.03
CA THR A 153 9.46 -1.01 -22.81
C THR A 153 8.77 0.11 -22.04
N LEU A 154 7.66 0.65 -22.54
CA LEU A 154 6.98 1.79 -21.92
C LEU A 154 5.46 1.61 -21.92
N SER A 155 4.91 1.44 -20.73
CA SER A 155 3.49 1.54 -20.41
C SER A 155 3.24 2.76 -19.52
N VAL A 156 2.30 3.61 -19.90
CA VAL A 156 1.91 4.80 -19.13
C VAL A 156 0.40 4.90 -19.08
N GLY A 157 -0.11 5.36 -17.96
CA GLY A 157 -1.53 5.55 -17.78
C GLY A 157 -1.84 6.44 -16.58
N ILE A 158 -3.11 6.52 -16.29
CA ILE A 158 -3.65 7.24 -15.14
C ILE A 158 -4.49 6.29 -14.30
N GLY A 159 -4.49 6.53 -13.00
CA GLY A 159 -5.36 5.83 -12.07
C GLY A 159 -6.01 6.81 -11.10
N ALA A 160 -7.08 6.34 -10.49
CA ALA A 160 -7.72 7.01 -9.37
C ALA A 160 -8.13 5.96 -8.33
N ALA A 161 -7.87 6.26 -7.07
CA ALA A 161 -8.42 5.55 -5.93
C ALA A 161 -9.56 6.38 -5.35
N VAL A 162 -10.75 5.82 -5.23
CA VAL A 162 -11.93 6.49 -4.65
C VAL A 162 -12.45 5.62 -3.54
N PHE A 163 -12.36 6.12 -2.29
CA PHE A 163 -12.77 5.38 -1.10
C PHE A 163 -13.70 6.23 -0.23
N ARG A 164 -14.82 5.65 0.16
CA ARG A 164 -15.61 6.11 1.28
C ARG A 164 -14.91 5.62 2.54
N GLN A 165 -14.21 6.54 3.20
CA GLN A 165 -13.61 6.35 4.51
C GLN A 165 -14.61 6.71 5.62
N LEU A 166 -14.20 6.60 6.87
CA LEU A 166 -15.09 6.68 8.05
C LEU A 166 -15.98 7.93 8.11
N ALA A 167 -15.46 9.09 7.72
CA ALA A 167 -16.18 10.36 7.75
C ALA A 167 -16.39 10.98 6.36
N GLU A 168 -15.54 10.69 5.40
CA GLU A 168 -15.51 11.38 4.11
C GLU A 168 -15.22 10.45 2.93
N THR A 169 -15.47 10.93 1.72
CA THR A 169 -15.02 10.26 0.51
C THR A 169 -13.74 10.94 0.02
N ARG A 170 -12.67 10.17 -0.11
CA ARG A 170 -11.38 10.65 -0.63
C ARG A 170 -11.13 10.11 -2.03
N THR A 171 -10.56 10.97 -2.87
CA THR A 171 -10.15 10.61 -4.23
C THR A 171 -8.67 10.95 -4.39
N PHE A 172 -7.88 9.98 -4.84
CA PHE A 172 -6.44 10.10 -5.06
C PHE A 172 -6.12 9.76 -6.52
N PRO A 173 -5.93 10.77 -7.40
CA PRO A 173 -5.41 10.53 -8.73
C PRO A 173 -3.91 10.19 -8.65
N PHE A 174 -3.44 9.31 -9.53
CA PHE A 174 -2.03 8.94 -9.60
C PHE A 174 -1.62 8.58 -11.02
N LEU A 175 -0.30 8.65 -11.27
CA LEU A 175 0.32 8.18 -12.50
C LEU A 175 0.56 6.67 -12.38
N ALA A 176 0.10 5.90 -13.37
CA ALA A 176 0.48 4.51 -13.57
C ALA A 176 1.61 4.48 -14.60
N ILE A 177 2.77 3.96 -14.24
CA ILE A 177 3.93 3.92 -15.12
C ILE A 177 4.70 2.61 -14.94
N ASP A 178 5.15 2.09 -16.06
CA ASP A 178 6.15 1.05 -16.12
C ASP A 178 7.06 1.30 -17.32
N TRP A 179 8.26 1.75 -17.02
CA TRP A 179 9.24 2.12 -18.02
C TRP A 179 10.56 1.38 -17.80
N LYS A 180 10.81 0.38 -18.63
CA LYS A 180 12.12 -0.24 -18.75
C LYS A 180 13.02 0.69 -19.57
N ILE A 181 13.78 1.56 -18.88
CA ILE A 181 14.67 2.56 -19.48
C ILE A 181 15.79 1.84 -20.26
N ASN A 182 16.34 0.78 -19.66
CA ASN A 182 17.28 -0.15 -20.25
C ASN A 182 17.27 -1.49 -19.49
N ASP A 183 18.21 -2.39 -19.71
CA ASP A 183 18.22 -3.70 -19.05
C ASP A 183 18.48 -3.63 -17.54
N ALA A 184 19.12 -2.57 -17.05
CA ALA A 184 19.42 -2.38 -15.64
C ALA A 184 18.43 -1.45 -14.94
N TRP A 185 17.88 -0.43 -15.61
CA TRP A 185 17.06 0.61 -14.99
C TRP A 185 15.60 0.52 -15.40
N ARG A 186 14.71 0.67 -14.41
CA ARG A 186 13.26 0.67 -14.59
C ARG A 186 12.59 1.68 -13.65
N LEU A 187 11.68 2.50 -14.17
CA LEU A 187 10.81 3.38 -13.40
C LEU A 187 9.40 2.76 -13.33
N THR A 188 8.86 2.62 -12.12
CA THR A 188 7.56 1.97 -11.92
C THR A 188 6.85 2.50 -10.68
N ASN A 189 5.58 2.14 -10.49
CA ASN A 189 4.94 2.30 -9.19
C ASN A 189 5.50 1.24 -8.21
N PRO A 190 5.74 1.60 -6.93
CA PRO A 190 6.31 0.68 -5.96
C PRO A 190 5.31 -0.40 -5.54
N PHE A 191 5.81 -1.53 -5.07
CA PHE A 191 4.99 -2.56 -4.44
C PHE A 191 4.48 -2.06 -3.08
N PRO A 192 3.17 -2.16 -2.78
CA PRO A 192 2.62 -1.72 -1.50
C PRO A 192 2.99 -2.72 -0.39
N ALA A 193 4.12 -2.50 0.23
CA ALA A 193 4.62 -3.31 1.33
C ALA A 193 5.42 -2.45 2.30
N GLY A 194 5.35 -2.75 3.59
CA GLY A 194 6.08 -2.02 4.60
C GLY A 194 5.77 -0.52 4.58
N PRO A 195 6.80 0.33 4.49
CA PRO A 195 6.60 1.78 4.48
C PRO A 195 6.02 2.30 3.16
N THR A 196 5.99 1.49 2.10
CA THR A 196 5.59 1.94 0.77
C THR A 196 4.09 1.82 0.53
N GLY A 197 3.57 2.60 -0.41
CA GLY A 197 2.21 2.52 -0.92
C GLY A 197 2.23 2.55 -2.45
N GLY A 198 1.17 2.07 -3.10
CA GLY A 198 1.12 2.04 -4.57
C GLY A 198 1.03 3.41 -5.23
N ALA A 199 0.56 4.45 -4.52
CA ALA A 199 0.51 5.82 -5.01
C ALA A 199 1.86 6.51 -4.88
N GLY A 200 2.80 6.21 -5.79
CA GLY A 200 4.15 6.75 -5.79
C GLY A 200 4.97 6.28 -6.98
N LEU A 201 6.26 6.56 -6.95
CA LEU A 201 7.21 6.17 -7.98
C LEU A 201 8.44 5.53 -7.34
N GLU A 202 9.00 4.54 -8.03
CA GLU A 202 10.23 3.84 -7.65
C GLU A 202 11.12 3.70 -8.88
N LEU A 203 12.34 4.21 -8.81
CA LEU A 203 13.40 3.92 -9.75
C LEU A 203 14.17 2.69 -9.28
N ARG A 204 14.18 1.63 -10.09
CA ARG A 204 14.82 0.35 -9.79
C ARG A 204 16.09 0.19 -10.60
N TYR A 205 17.06 -0.47 -9.98
CA TYR A 205 18.31 -0.86 -10.61
C TYR A 205 18.59 -2.33 -10.33
N THR A 206 18.69 -3.13 -11.40
CA THR A 206 19.03 -4.56 -11.33
C THR A 206 20.54 -4.71 -11.50
N PHE A 207 21.18 -5.44 -10.57
CA PHE A 207 22.61 -5.72 -10.59
C PHE A 207 22.90 -7.16 -10.19
N GLY A 208 23.74 -7.83 -10.95
CA GLY A 208 24.04 -9.24 -10.71
C GLY A 208 22.82 -10.15 -10.85
N GLU A 209 22.99 -11.43 -10.53
CA GLU A 209 21.92 -12.41 -10.63
C GLU A 209 20.96 -12.32 -9.43
N GLY A 210 19.71 -11.90 -9.69
CA GLY A 210 18.61 -11.86 -8.72
C GLY A 210 18.71 -10.77 -7.66
N TRP A 211 19.59 -9.76 -7.81
CA TRP A 211 19.64 -8.58 -6.97
C TRP A 211 19.02 -7.37 -7.66
N GLU A 212 18.25 -6.61 -6.94
CA GLU A 212 17.66 -5.36 -7.37
C GLU A 212 17.69 -4.36 -6.22
N THR A 213 17.96 -3.11 -6.50
CA THR A 213 17.75 -2.00 -5.57
C THR A 213 16.71 -1.04 -6.12
N GLY A 214 16.01 -0.34 -5.24
CA GLY A 214 15.02 0.67 -5.60
C GLY A 214 15.14 1.90 -4.71
N PHE A 215 14.83 3.04 -5.27
CA PHE A 215 14.68 4.30 -4.55
C PHE A 215 13.39 4.97 -4.99
N GLY A 216 12.58 5.42 -4.04
CA GLY A 216 11.29 5.98 -4.37
C GLY A 216 10.62 6.75 -3.25
N GLY A 217 9.43 7.23 -3.54
CA GLY A 217 8.57 7.89 -2.58
C GLY A 217 7.10 7.62 -2.88
N THR A 218 6.29 7.62 -1.83
CA THR A 218 4.84 7.40 -1.92
C THR A 218 4.11 8.35 -1.00
N TYR A 219 2.80 8.43 -1.14
CA TYR A 219 1.92 9.08 -0.16
C TYR A 219 1.14 8.03 0.62
N ARG A 220 1.04 8.20 1.93
CA ARG A 220 0.29 7.31 2.82
C ARG A 220 -0.70 8.11 3.65
N SER A 221 -1.92 7.58 3.75
CA SER A 221 -2.97 8.13 4.61
C SER A 221 -3.78 6.97 5.16
N PHE A 222 -3.97 6.95 6.48
CA PHE A 222 -4.75 5.96 7.20
C PHE A 222 -5.73 6.65 8.11
N ASP A 223 -6.98 6.30 8.00
CA ASP A 223 -8.03 6.64 8.97
C ASP A 223 -8.47 5.33 9.66
N PHE A 224 -8.79 5.39 10.93
CA PHE A 224 -9.30 4.24 11.66
C PHE A 224 -10.20 4.66 12.83
N ARG A 225 -11.16 3.81 13.17
CA ARG A 225 -12.10 4.04 14.29
C ARG A 225 -11.36 3.84 15.62
N LEU A 226 -11.49 4.79 16.54
CA LEU A 226 -10.90 4.75 17.89
C LEU A 226 -11.72 3.88 18.85
N ASP A 227 -11.06 3.35 19.87
CA ASP A 227 -11.64 2.57 20.95
C ASP A 227 -12.83 3.31 21.63
N GLN A 228 -13.86 2.57 21.99
CA GLN A 228 -15.02 3.10 22.72
C GLN A 228 -14.68 3.45 24.18
N GLY A 229 -13.67 2.83 24.76
CA GLY A 229 -13.13 3.12 26.10
C GLY A 229 -11.94 4.08 26.13
N GLY A 230 -11.52 4.62 24.97
CA GLY A 230 -10.38 5.48 24.81
C GLY A 230 -10.66 6.96 25.16
N PRO A 231 -9.64 7.85 25.01
CA PRO A 231 -9.77 9.29 25.30
C PRO A 231 -10.84 9.99 24.44
N VAL A 232 -11.08 9.52 23.22
CA VAL A 232 -12.14 10.00 22.31
C VAL A 232 -12.98 8.82 21.85
N PRO A 233 -13.99 8.40 22.64
CA PRO A 233 -14.77 7.20 22.39
C PRO A 233 -15.38 7.17 20.99
N GLY A 234 -15.03 6.15 20.19
CA GLY A 234 -15.54 5.97 18.83
C GLY A 234 -15.17 7.09 17.85
N GLY A 235 -14.21 7.94 18.17
CA GLY A 235 -13.67 8.95 17.27
C GLY A 235 -12.88 8.35 16.11
N ILE A 236 -12.14 9.17 15.39
CA ILE A 236 -11.32 8.76 14.23
C ILE A 236 -9.88 9.19 14.51
N GLY A 237 -8.95 8.24 14.41
CA GLY A 237 -7.52 8.49 14.32
C GLY A 237 -7.10 8.60 12.85
N GLU A 238 -6.23 9.53 12.52
CA GLU A 238 -5.65 9.69 11.20
C GLU A 238 -4.13 9.82 11.31
N ASN A 239 -3.41 9.11 10.43
CA ASN A 239 -1.97 9.28 10.24
C ASN A 239 -1.67 9.43 8.75
N THR A 240 -1.01 10.55 8.39
CA THR A 240 -0.57 10.84 7.02
C THR A 240 0.92 11.09 6.99
N TYR A 241 1.62 10.61 5.96
CA TYR A 241 3.04 10.84 5.77
C TYR A 241 3.49 10.53 4.34
N ILE A 242 4.70 10.96 4.00
CA ILE A 242 5.37 10.67 2.74
C ILE A 242 6.61 9.83 3.03
N PRO A 243 6.59 8.49 2.84
CA PRO A 243 7.79 7.69 2.93
C PRO A 243 8.68 7.92 1.70
N LEU A 244 9.91 8.35 1.95
CA LEU A 244 11.02 8.28 1.01
C LEU A 244 11.81 7.02 1.38
N PHE A 245 11.98 6.10 0.45
CA PHE A 245 12.53 4.80 0.78
C PHE A 245 13.65 4.36 -0.17
N PHE A 246 14.52 3.56 0.38
CA PHE A 246 15.47 2.71 -0.32
C PHE A 246 15.08 1.26 -0.10
N ARG A 247 15.09 0.45 -1.16
CA ARG A 247 14.79 -0.98 -1.12
C ARG A 247 15.97 -1.78 -1.67
N LEU A 248 16.32 -2.86 -0.99
CA LEU A 248 17.24 -3.88 -1.49
C LEU A 248 16.47 -5.21 -1.57
N SER A 249 16.46 -5.82 -2.74
CA SER A 249 15.72 -7.04 -3.03
C SER A 249 16.63 -8.17 -3.47
N ARG A 250 16.28 -9.38 -3.04
CA ARG A 250 16.91 -10.61 -3.49
C ARG A 250 15.84 -11.60 -3.95
N ASN A 251 15.95 -12.05 -5.20
CA ASN A 251 15.16 -13.19 -5.69
C ASN A 251 15.82 -14.49 -5.22
N ILE A 252 15.03 -15.37 -4.60
CA ILE A 252 15.43 -16.70 -4.13
C ILE A 252 14.74 -17.73 -5.02
N GLY A 253 15.46 -18.20 -6.03
CA GLY A 253 14.88 -19.00 -7.10
C GLY A 253 13.88 -18.21 -7.95
N LYS A 254 12.85 -18.90 -8.47
CA LYS A 254 11.84 -18.28 -9.35
C LYS A 254 10.58 -17.81 -8.61
N GLN A 255 10.39 -18.25 -7.38
CA GLN A 255 9.14 -18.13 -6.65
C GLN A 255 9.21 -17.15 -5.47
N ALA A 256 10.36 -17.08 -4.79
CA ALA A 256 10.50 -16.28 -3.58
C ALA A 256 11.30 -15.01 -3.83
N GLN A 257 10.95 -13.95 -3.09
CA GLN A 257 11.69 -12.69 -3.06
C GLN A 257 11.69 -12.14 -1.64
N VAL A 258 12.84 -11.59 -1.25
CA VAL A 258 13.03 -10.89 0.03
C VAL A 258 13.36 -9.44 -0.28
N ASP A 259 12.66 -8.50 0.36
CA ASP A 259 12.88 -7.06 0.22
C ASP A 259 13.20 -6.46 1.58
N PHE A 260 14.32 -5.74 1.68
CA PHE A 260 14.66 -4.90 2.81
C PHE A 260 14.38 -3.45 2.47
N TYR A 261 13.80 -2.72 3.41
CA TYR A 261 13.48 -1.30 3.28
C TYR A 261 14.17 -0.50 4.36
N ALA A 262 14.75 0.64 3.99
CA ALA A 262 15.08 1.74 4.86
C ALA A 262 14.32 2.96 4.37
N ALA A 263 13.66 3.69 5.26
CA ALA A 263 12.80 4.80 4.88
C ALA A 263 12.91 5.97 5.85
N ALA A 264 12.63 7.17 5.32
CA ALA A 264 12.39 8.39 6.07
C ALA A 264 10.91 8.77 5.85
N LEU A 265 10.11 8.77 6.90
CA LEU A 265 8.70 9.15 6.87
C LEU A 265 8.61 10.66 7.07
N ALA A 266 8.50 11.40 5.98
CA ALA A 266 8.49 12.86 5.98
C ALA A 266 7.07 13.42 6.02
N ASN A 267 6.91 14.69 6.43
CA ASN A 267 5.64 15.41 6.51
C ASN A 267 4.56 14.63 7.28
N GLY A 268 4.99 14.03 8.40
CA GLY A 268 4.11 13.21 9.22
C GLY A 268 3.11 14.05 10.00
N ARG A 269 1.85 13.62 10.01
CA ARG A 269 0.76 14.29 10.72
C ARG A 269 -0.17 13.28 11.35
N LEU A 270 -0.47 13.50 12.62
CA LEU A 270 -1.46 12.77 13.39
C LEU A 270 -2.68 13.65 13.64
N LYS A 271 -3.87 13.08 13.52
CA LYS A 271 -5.11 13.75 13.88
C LYS A 271 -6.00 12.85 14.72
N VAL A 272 -6.71 13.48 15.63
CA VAL A 272 -7.86 12.89 16.33
C VAL A 272 -9.09 13.71 15.99
N LYS A 273 -10.13 13.03 15.53
CA LYS A 273 -11.42 13.62 15.15
C LYS A 273 -12.53 13.03 16.02
N ASN A 274 -13.63 13.75 16.18
CA ASN A 274 -14.82 13.18 16.80
C ASN A 274 -15.47 12.12 15.88
N GLN A 275 -16.59 11.52 16.32
CA GLN A 275 -17.32 10.50 15.54
C GLN A 275 -17.82 11.02 14.19
N ASP A 276 -18.10 12.33 14.10
CA ASP A 276 -18.62 12.98 12.90
C ASP A 276 -17.51 13.43 11.92
N GLY A 277 -16.25 13.27 12.30
CA GLY A 277 -15.08 13.63 11.47
C GLY A 277 -14.56 15.05 11.67
N ASN A 278 -15.03 15.79 12.69
CA ASN A 278 -14.51 17.12 13.01
C ASN A 278 -13.20 16.98 13.80
N ASP A 279 -12.18 17.75 13.40
CA ASP A 279 -10.86 17.76 14.04
C ASP A 279 -10.96 18.23 15.50
N LEU A 280 -10.42 17.44 16.43
CA LEU A 280 -10.30 17.75 17.85
C LEU A 280 -8.87 18.13 18.22
N ALA A 281 -7.89 17.39 17.69
CA ALA A 281 -6.48 17.61 17.94
C ALA A 281 -5.66 17.22 16.70
N THR A 282 -4.58 17.96 16.46
CA THR A 282 -3.65 17.70 15.36
C THR A 282 -2.24 17.93 15.86
N ASP A 283 -1.31 17.07 15.52
CA ASP A 283 0.12 17.25 15.75
C ASP A 283 0.91 16.78 14.54
N ASP A 284 1.90 17.56 14.15
CA ASP A 284 2.85 17.15 13.15
C ASP A 284 4.03 16.45 13.86
N TYR A 285 4.73 15.58 13.17
CA TYR A 285 5.92 14.94 13.71
C TYR A 285 7.11 15.09 12.76
N ARG A 286 8.30 15.11 13.34
CA ARG A 286 9.54 15.20 12.59
C ARG A 286 9.72 13.98 11.69
N THR A 287 10.56 14.12 10.66
CA THR A 287 10.89 12.99 9.79
C THR A 287 11.37 11.79 10.60
N ALA A 288 10.61 10.70 10.54
CA ALA A 288 10.82 9.50 11.30
C ALA A 288 11.58 8.44 10.49
N PRO A 289 12.69 7.88 10.99
CA PRO A 289 13.32 6.74 10.35
C PRO A 289 12.47 5.49 10.51
N ALA A 290 12.45 4.64 9.48
CA ALA A 290 11.75 3.37 9.50
C ALA A 290 12.53 2.30 8.74
N VAL A 291 12.32 1.04 9.13
CA VAL A 291 12.86 -0.13 8.44
C VAL A 291 11.75 -1.13 8.18
N GLY A 292 11.90 -1.95 7.15
CA GLY A 292 10.95 -3.00 6.84
C GLY A 292 11.60 -4.21 6.18
N LEU A 293 10.93 -5.34 6.32
CA LEU A 293 11.27 -6.60 5.67
C LEU A 293 10.02 -7.18 5.05
N THR A 294 10.06 -7.52 3.77
CA THR A 294 8.98 -8.22 3.08
C THR A 294 9.46 -9.55 2.51
N LEU A 295 8.72 -10.61 2.78
CA LEU A 295 8.84 -11.90 2.12
C LEU A 295 7.69 -12.02 1.13
N ARG A 296 7.98 -12.38 -0.12
CA ARG A 296 6.97 -12.65 -1.16
C ARG A 296 7.18 -14.04 -1.73
N TYR A 297 6.08 -14.74 -1.97
CA TYR A 297 6.08 -16.05 -2.60
C TYR A 297 5.00 -16.14 -3.69
N ARG A 298 5.35 -16.73 -4.83
CA ARG A 298 4.45 -17.02 -5.96
C ARG A 298 4.34 -18.53 -6.12
N PHE A 299 3.12 -19.04 -6.16
CA PHE A 299 2.81 -20.46 -6.29
C PHE A 299 2.64 -20.86 -7.77
#